data_13a438f4e38520609c61eea0318accb7
#
_entry.id   13a438f4e38520609c61eea0318accb7
#
_cell.length_a   1.000
_cell.length_b   1.000
_cell.length_c   1.000
_cell.angle_alpha   90.00
_cell.angle_beta   90.00
_cell.angle_gamma   90.00
#
_symmetry.space_group_name_H-M   'P 1'
#
loop_
_entity.id
_entity.type
_entity.pdbx_description
1 polymer ?
#
loop_
_entity_poly.entity_id
_entity_poly.type
_entity_poly.pdbx_seq_one_letter_code
_entity_poly.pdbx_strand_id
1 'polypeptide(L)'
;MNTREDGNTNMQEMILVKMGELTLKGLNKHTFEDALVRNLRNALAPLGEAKIQHAQSALYIVPQSADFDLDEAAARVGRVFGIVQYARACCVEKDMAAIQDAAAAYLHDALADCRSFKVNAKRSDKTFPLNSPAICAQLGEFLLDRFPHLHVDVIQPELTVTVEIRDYGAYIHGPQLHGAGGIPVGTGGRAAVLISGGIDSPVAAWTIAKRGVELVPVHFASPPYTSERAEQKVIDLLRKVARYAGPMTLRIVPFTEIQEQIVKQCPEELFTVIMRRYMMKIAERIAQRSQSMALVTGESLGQVASQTIQAIGCTDAAVQTMPVFRPLIGMDKEEIIQIARRIDTFETSIQPFEDCCTVFTPKHPRTRPILDYVLKGEAELDEAELIARALDGVRRVKIEG
;
A
#
# COMPACT_ATOMS: atom_id res chain seq x y z
N MET A 1 27.34 -26.28 -19.82
CA MET A 1 28.52 -25.74 -20.53
C MET A 1 27.98 -25.06 -21.81
N ASN A 2 27.61 -23.79 -21.71
CA ASN A 2 27.33 -22.93 -22.85
C ASN A 2 27.64 -21.50 -22.40
N THR A 3 28.91 -21.18 -22.45
CA THR A 3 29.44 -19.82 -22.35
C THR A 3 29.03 -19.09 -23.62
N ARG A 4 28.10 -18.16 -23.51
CA ARG A 4 27.94 -17.09 -24.50
C ARG A 4 29.09 -16.11 -24.28
N GLU A 5 30.13 -16.23 -25.08
CA GLU A 5 31.12 -15.17 -25.34
C GLU A 5 30.43 -14.11 -26.21
N ASP A 6 29.81 -13.12 -25.56
CA ASP A 6 29.42 -11.87 -26.21
C ASP A 6 29.92 -10.72 -25.37
N GLY A 7 30.68 -9.84 -26.01
CA GLY A 7 31.37 -8.62 -25.60
C GLY A 7 31.05 -8.08 -24.19
N ASN A 8 32.02 -8.22 -23.30
CA ASN A 8 31.95 -7.83 -21.88
C ASN A 8 31.88 -6.30 -21.72
N THR A 9 30.74 -5.70 -22.00
CA THR A 9 30.40 -4.40 -21.42
C THR A 9 30.07 -4.67 -19.95
N ASN A 10 30.84 -4.07 -19.04
CA ASN A 10 30.65 -4.18 -17.58
C ASN A 10 29.33 -3.50 -17.17
N MET A 11 28.20 -4.09 -17.60
CA MET A 11 26.85 -3.57 -17.45
C MET A 11 26.26 -4.14 -16.15
N GLN A 12 25.94 -3.26 -15.20
CA GLN A 12 25.35 -3.63 -13.93
C GLN A 12 23.84 -3.32 -13.92
N GLU A 13 23.02 -4.35 -13.87
CA GLU A 13 21.57 -4.18 -13.73
C GLU A 13 21.16 -3.77 -12.31
N MET A 14 20.09 -2.96 -12.23
CA MET A 14 19.57 -2.44 -10.96
C MET A 14 18.15 -1.90 -11.09
N ILE A 15 17.54 -1.52 -9.95
CA ILE A 15 16.30 -0.75 -9.94
C ILE A 15 16.62 0.68 -9.48
N LEU A 16 16.30 1.64 -10.34
CA LEU A 16 16.34 3.07 -10.05
C LEU A 16 15.00 3.50 -9.44
N VAL A 17 15.04 4.10 -8.24
CA VAL A 17 13.85 4.49 -7.49
C VAL A 17 13.83 6.00 -7.27
N LYS A 18 12.70 6.65 -7.58
CA LYS A 18 12.46 8.07 -7.32
C LYS A 18 11.48 8.25 -6.15
N MET A 19 11.93 9.02 -5.17
CA MET A 19 11.14 9.36 -3.99
C MET A 19 10.18 10.51 -4.32
N GLY A 20 8.99 10.49 -3.69
CA GLY A 20 7.97 11.52 -3.88
C GLY A 20 8.02 12.65 -2.85
N GLU A 21 6.95 12.74 -2.05
CA GLU A 21 6.76 13.78 -1.02
C GLU A 21 7.91 13.90 0.00
N LEU A 22 8.78 12.89 0.09
CA LEU A 22 9.93 12.87 1.00
C LEU A 22 10.91 14.02 0.74
N THR A 23 11.02 14.46 -0.52
CA THR A 23 11.92 15.56 -0.90
C THR A 23 11.48 16.91 -0.31
N LEU A 24 10.22 17.01 0.15
CA LEU A 24 9.64 18.23 0.73
C LEU A 24 9.71 18.28 2.26
N LYS A 25 10.27 17.25 2.94
CA LYS A 25 10.20 17.10 4.41
C LYS A 25 11.25 17.90 5.20
N GLY A 26 12.07 18.74 4.56
CA GLY A 26 13.01 19.62 5.23
C GLY A 26 13.94 18.88 6.21
N LEU A 27 14.04 19.34 7.45
CA LEU A 27 14.96 18.81 8.48
C LEU A 27 14.68 17.34 8.86
N ASN A 28 13.47 16.84 8.67
CA ASN A 28 13.09 15.46 9.02
C ASN A 28 13.30 14.46 7.88
N LYS A 29 13.89 14.88 6.77
CA LYS A 29 14.07 14.06 5.57
C LYS A 29 14.73 12.70 5.87
N HIS A 30 15.79 12.69 6.68
CA HIS A 30 16.53 11.47 7.03
C HIS A 30 15.64 10.40 7.69
N THR A 31 14.78 10.78 8.62
CA THR A 31 13.86 9.82 9.28
C THR A 31 12.96 9.11 8.28
N PHE A 32 12.46 9.84 7.27
CA PHE A 32 11.61 9.27 6.22
C PHE A 32 12.42 8.40 5.25
N GLU A 33 13.63 8.80 4.92
CA GLU A 33 14.54 8.02 4.06
C GLU A 33 14.95 6.71 4.74
N ASP A 34 15.30 6.74 6.01
CA ASP A 34 15.63 5.54 6.80
C ASP A 34 14.44 4.57 6.88
N ALA A 35 13.23 5.11 7.09
CA ALA A 35 12.02 4.29 7.07
C ALA A 35 11.77 3.67 5.70
N LEU A 36 11.97 4.42 4.61
CA LEU A 36 11.84 3.91 3.25
C LEU A 36 12.85 2.79 2.97
N VAL A 37 14.13 3.00 3.31
CA VAL A 37 15.18 1.99 3.12
C VAL A 37 14.89 0.74 3.93
N ARG A 38 14.44 0.87 5.16
CA ARG A 38 14.02 -0.27 6.00
C ARG A 38 12.86 -1.03 5.36
N ASN A 39 11.83 -0.33 4.88
CA ASN A 39 10.67 -0.95 4.24
C ASN A 39 11.04 -1.65 2.93
N LEU A 40 11.94 -1.07 2.13
CA LEU A 40 12.51 -1.69 0.94
C LEU A 40 13.28 -2.96 1.28
N ARG A 41 14.16 -2.93 2.29
CA ARG A 41 14.90 -4.12 2.72
C ARG A 41 13.95 -5.26 3.13
N ASN A 42 12.91 -4.93 3.89
CA ASN A 42 11.93 -5.93 4.31
C ASN A 42 11.17 -6.53 3.11
N ALA A 43 10.76 -5.69 2.14
CA ALA A 43 10.05 -6.14 0.94
C ALA A 43 10.91 -7.04 0.03
N LEU A 44 12.22 -6.76 -0.04
CA LEU A 44 13.16 -7.47 -0.91
C LEU A 44 13.83 -8.68 -0.24
N ALA A 45 13.81 -8.78 1.10
CA ALA A 45 14.48 -9.84 1.85
C ALA A 45 14.18 -11.28 1.35
N PRO A 46 12.94 -11.62 0.92
CA PRO A 46 12.65 -12.95 0.38
C PRO A 46 13.34 -13.28 -0.95
N LEU A 47 13.84 -12.27 -1.68
CA LEU A 47 14.48 -12.45 -3.00
C LEU A 47 16.00 -12.61 -2.92
N GLY A 48 16.59 -12.42 -1.74
CA GLY A 48 18.02 -12.47 -1.54
C GLY A 48 18.61 -11.10 -1.17
N GLU A 49 19.94 -11.00 -1.24
CA GLU A 49 20.67 -9.82 -0.82
C GLU A 49 20.73 -8.77 -1.93
N ALA A 50 20.34 -7.53 -1.59
CA ALA A 50 20.45 -6.36 -2.46
C ALA A 50 21.05 -5.18 -1.70
N LYS A 51 21.98 -4.48 -2.31
CA LYS A 51 22.56 -3.25 -1.77
C LYS A 51 21.68 -2.06 -2.16
N ILE A 52 21.16 -1.35 -1.16
CA ILE A 52 20.41 -0.11 -1.36
C ILE A 52 21.38 1.06 -1.17
N GLN A 53 21.62 1.80 -2.25
CA GLN A 53 22.50 2.96 -2.27
C GLN A 53 21.68 4.23 -2.44
N HIS A 54 22.03 5.26 -1.69
CA HIS A 54 21.45 6.59 -1.82
C HIS A 54 22.40 7.51 -2.57
N ALA A 55 21.94 8.12 -3.64
CA ALA A 55 22.71 9.13 -4.35
C ALA A 55 21.80 10.27 -4.82
N GLN A 56 22.13 11.49 -4.40
CA GLN A 56 21.36 12.70 -4.69
C GLN A 56 19.89 12.57 -4.27
N SER A 57 18.94 12.49 -5.20
CA SER A 57 17.49 12.38 -4.95
C SER A 57 16.89 11.03 -5.35
N ALA A 58 17.72 9.99 -5.53
CA ALA A 58 17.32 8.67 -5.99
C ALA A 58 17.91 7.57 -5.10
N LEU A 59 17.24 6.41 -5.05
CA LEU A 59 17.77 5.18 -4.50
C LEU A 59 18.09 4.21 -5.63
N TYR A 60 19.16 3.47 -5.47
CA TYR A 60 19.59 2.41 -6.37
C TYR A 60 19.55 1.09 -5.62
N ILE A 61 18.85 0.12 -6.15
CA ILE A 61 18.77 -1.24 -5.61
C ILE A 61 19.60 -2.13 -6.51
N VAL A 62 20.75 -2.55 -6.01
CA VAL A 62 21.74 -3.32 -6.76
C VAL A 62 21.74 -4.75 -6.23
N PRO A 63 21.36 -5.75 -7.05
CA PRO A 63 21.47 -7.15 -6.69
C PRO A 63 22.89 -7.54 -6.32
N GLN A 64 23.04 -8.41 -5.32
CA GLN A 64 24.35 -8.93 -4.90
C GLN A 64 24.57 -10.38 -5.34
N SER A 65 23.55 -11.04 -5.90
CA SER A 65 23.64 -12.39 -6.45
C SER A 65 23.03 -12.47 -7.83
N ALA A 66 23.47 -13.43 -8.65
CA ALA A 66 22.95 -13.67 -9.99
C ALA A 66 21.51 -14.23 -9.98
N ASP A 67 21.09 -14.87 -8.90
CA ASP A 67 19.76 -15.47 -8.74
C ASP A 67 18.71 -14.47 -8.27
N PHE A 68 19.07 -13.20 -8.09
CA PHE A 68 18.13 -12.17 -7.64
C PHE A 68 17.13 -11.82 -8.75
N ASP A 69 15.86 -12.11 -8.50
CA ASP A 69 14.76 -11.83 -9.44
C ASP A 69 14.45 -10.33 -9.48
N LEU A 70 14.97 -9.63 -10.50
CA LEU A 70 14.75 -8.19 -10.70
C LEU A 70 13.32 -7.84 -11.10
N ASP A 71 12.56 -8.74 -11.72
CA ASP A 71 11.18 -8.48 -12.12
C ASP A 71 10.25 -8.52 -10.90
N GLU A 72 10.37 -9.56 -10.08
CA GLU A 72 9.64 -9.61 -8.82
C GLU A 72 10.11 -8.49 -7.86
N ALA A 73 11.39 -8.16 -7.83
CA ALA A 73 11.90 -7.04 -7.04
C ALA A 73 11.29 -5.71 -7.49
N ALA A 74 11.20 -5.45 -8.79
CA ALA A 74 10.56 -4.25 -9.34
C ALA A 74 9.06 -4.20 -8.97
N ALA A 75 8.36 -5.34 -9.05
CA ALA A 75 6.96 -5.43 -8.63
C ALA A 75 6.78 -5.13 -7.13
N ARG A 76 7.66 -5.63 -6.25
CA ARG A 76 7.65 -5.34 -4.81
C ARG A 76 7.98 -3.89 -4.50
N VAL A 77 9.01 -3.34 -5.15
CA VAL A 77 9.41 -1.93 -5.04
C VAL A 77 8.22 -1.02 -5.37
N GLY A 78 7.48 -1.32 -6.43
CA GLY A 78 6.30 -0.56 -6.84
C GLY A 78 5.20 -0.48 -5.79
N ARG A 79 5.15 -1.42 -4.84
CA ARG A 79 4.17 -1.46 -3.74
C ARG A 79 4.64 -0.72 -2.49
N VAL A 80 5.92 -0.37 -2.35
CA VAL A 80 6.44 0.32 -1.17
C VAL A 80 6.00 1.79 -1.16
N PHE A 81 5.31 2.22 -0.09
CA PHE A 81 4.91 3.61 0.06
C PHE A 81 6.12 4.54 0.23
N GLY A 82 6.04 5.71 -0.41
CA GLY A 82 7.13 6.68 -0.52
C GLY A 82 7.78 6.71 -1.89
N ILE A 83 7.53 5.71 -2.74
CA ILE A 83 8.06 5.59 -4.10
C ILE A 83 7.03 6.12 -5.10
N VAL A 84 7.42 7.11 -5.89
CA VAL A 84 6.54 7.69 -6.94
C VAL A 84 6.79 7.04 -8.28
N GLN A 85 8.05 6.84 -8.62
CA GLN A 85 8.46 6.22 -9.88
C GLN A 85 9.65 5.29 -9.65
N TYR A 86 9.74 4.24 -10.46
CA TYR A 86 10.87 3.34 -10.49
C TYR A 86 11.06 2.78 -11.90
N ALA A 87 12.26 2.31 -12.21
CA ALA A 87 12.56 1.65 -13.46
C ALA A 87 13.65 0.59 -13.25
N ARG A 88 13.60 -0.50 -13.99
CA ARG A 88 14.79 -1.32 -14.21
C ARG A 88 15.76 -0.52 -15.07
N ALA A 89 17.02 -0.52 -14.73
CA ALA A 89 18.05 0.23 -15.39
C ALA A 89 19.33 -0.59 -15.46
N CYS A 90 20.18 -0.30 -16.42
CA CYS A 90 21.58 -0.71 -16.39
C CYS A 90 22.49 0.51 -16.17
N CYS A 91 23.61 0.29 -15.49
CA CYS A 91 24.65 1.27 -15.26
C CYS A 91 25.91 0.88 -16.01
N VAL A 92 26.49 1.84 -16.71
CA VAL A 92 27.77 1.71 -17.41
C VAL A 92 28.68 2.90 -17.13
N GLU A 93 29.90 2.84 -17.62
CA GLU A 93 30.82 3.95 -17.56
C GLU A 93 30.28 5.19 -18.28
N LYS A 94 30.77 6.38 -17.87
CA LYS A 94 30.38 7.66 -18.48
C LYS A 94 31.15 7.90 -19.78
N ASP A 95 30.96 7.00 -20.74
CA ASP A 95 31.49 7.08 -22.08
C ASP A 95 30.38 6.90 -23.11
N MET A 96 30.44 7.64 -24.21
CA MET A 96 29.33 7.64 -25.18
C MET A 96 29.22 6.31 -25.92
N ALA A 97 30.33 5.66 -26.25
CA ALA A 97 30.30 4.33 -26.90
C ALA A 97 29.75 3.27 -25.97
N ALA A 98 30.14 3.27 -24.68
CA ALA A 98 29.57 2.36 -23.68
C ALA A 98 28.05 2.57 -23.50
N ILE A 99 27.58 3.82 -23.55
CA ILE A 99 26.15 4.18 -23.45
C ILE A 99 25.39 3.65 -24.65
N GLN A 100 25.92 3.81 -25.88
CA GLN A 100 25.32 3.36 -27.13
C GLN A 100 25.16 1.83 -27.15
N ASP A 101 26.24 1.11 -26.88
CA ASP A 101 26.25 -0.36 -26.84
C ASP A 101 25.29 -0.90 -25.77
N ALA A 102 25.33 -0.33 -24.56
CA ALA A 102 24.45 -0.74 -23.48
C ALA A 102 22.99 -0.43 -23.78
N ALA A 103 22.67 0.70 -24.37
CA ALA A 103 21.27 1.03 -24.75
C ALA A 103 20.72 0.04 -25.77
N ALA A 104 21.51 -0.30 -26.79
CA ALA A 104 21.10 -1.27 -27.82
C ALA A 104 20.96 -2.70 -27.26
N ALA A 105 21.85 -3.11 -26.35
CA ALA A 105 21.81 -4.45 -25.75
C ALA A 105 20.72 -4.58 -24.68
N TYR A 106 20.65 -3.64 -23.75
CA TYR A 106 19.73 -3.70 -22.62
C TYR A 106 18.26 -3.49 -22.99
N LEU A 107 18.02 -2.63 -23.98
CA LEU A 107 16.65 -2.35 -24.47
C LEU A 107 16.35 -3.04 -25.80
N HIS A 108 17.14 -4.06 -26.16
CA HIS A 108 17.02 -4.75 -27.44
C HIS A 108 15.58 -5.18 -27.76
N ASP A 109 14.93 -5.90 -26.87
CA ASP A 109 13.59 -6.45 -27.10
C ASP A 109 12.56 -5.32 -27.20
N ALA A 110 12.63 -4.31 -26.32
CA ALA A 110 11.74 -3.17 -26.38
C ALA A 110 11.94 -2.32 -27.65
N LEU A 111 13.17 -2.21 -28.15
CA LEU A 111 13.48 -1.52 -29.42
C LEU A 111 13.05 -2.37 -30.62
N ALA A 112 13.13 -3.70 -30.55
CA ALA A 112 12.69 -4.59 -31.61
C ALA A 112 11.16 -4.61 -31.76
N ASP A 113 10.43 -4.48 -30.65
CA ASP A 113 8.97 -4.57 -30.62
C ASP A 113 8.26 -3.25 -30.95
N CYS A 114 8.92 -2.09 -30.83
CA CYS A 114 8.32 -0.79 -31.09
C CYS A 114 8.59 -0.29 -32.52
N ARG A 115 7.83 0.69 -32.98
CA ARG A 115 8.01 1.35 -34.30
C ARG A 115 8.58 2.76 -34.15
N SER A 116 8.28 3.41 -33.04
CA SER A 116 8.73 4.78 -32.79
C SER A 116 9.37 4.93 -31.41
N PHE A 117 10.40 5.76 -31.35
CA PHE A 117 11.06 6.04 -30.09
C PHE A 117 11.53 7.49 -29.99
N LYS A 118 11.89 7.89 -28.78
CA LYS A 118 12.71 9.09 -28.52
C LYS A 118 13.77 8.79 -27.50
N VAL A 119 14.87 9.54 -27.57
CA VAL A 119 15.88 9.57 -26.53
C VAL A 119 15.63 10.76 -25.62
N ASN A 120 15.70 10.55 -24.31
CA ASN A 120 15.67 11.58 -23.27
C ASN A 120 16.95 11.50 -22.45
N ALA A 121 17.70 12.58 -22.35
CA ALA A 121 18.94 12.62 -21.58
C ALA A 121 18.85 13.63 -20.43
N LYS A 122 19.21 13.18 -19.23
CA LYS A 122 19.35 13.99 -18.02
C LYS A 122 20.82 13.98 -17.58
N ARG A 123 21.41 15.15 -17.40
CA ARG A 123 22.79 15.28 -17.01
C ARG A 123 22.90 16.03 -15.68
N SER A 124 23.08 15.30 -14.58
CA SER A 124 23.40 15.86 -13.26
C SER A 124 24.88 16.14 -13.14
N ASP A 125 25.74 15.23 -13.61
CA ASP A 125 27.18 15.45 -13.72
C ASP A 125 27.52 16.33 -14.93
N LYS A 126 27.89 17.57 -14.65
CA LYS A 126 28.23 18.55 -15.69
C LYS A 126 29.65 18.41 -16.23
N THR A 127 30.48 17.53 -15.69
CA THR A 127 31.80 17.22 -16.21
C THR A 127 31.77 16.33 -17.46
N PHE A 128 30.68 15.65 -17.72
CA PHE A 128 30.47 14.86 -18.93
C PHE A 128 30.56 15.77 -20.18
N PRO A 129 31.35 15.39 -21.21
CA PRO A 129 31.66 16.31 -22.33
C PRO A 129 30.45 16.77 -23.13
N LEU A 130 29.45 15.90 -23.31
CA LEU A 130 28.26 16.19 -24.12
C LEU A 130 27.14 16.78 -23.28
N ASN A 131 26.40 17.73 -23.84
CA ASN A 131 25.16 18.20 -23.25
C ASN A 131 23.97 17.23 -23.57
N SER A 132 22.86 17.38 -22.88
CA SER A 132 21.70 16.48 -23.05
C SER A 132 21.18 16.42 -24.52
N PRO A 133 21.07 17.53 -25.27
CA PRO A 133 20.69 17.45 -26.68
C PRO A 133 21.69 16.66 -27.54
N ALA A 134 22.99 16.81 -27.33
CA ALA A 134 24.02 16.08 -28.06
C ALA A 134 23.99 14.58 -27.74
N ILE A 135 23.77 14.19 -26.48
CA ILE A 135 23.56 12.79 -26.07
C ILE A 135 22.34 12.21 -26.79
N CYS A 136 21.22 12.96 -26.81
CA CYS A 136 19.99 12.51 -27.49
C CYS A 136 20.22 12.30 -28.99
N ALA A 137 20.92 13.22 -29.67
CA ALA A 137 21.18 13.14 -31.09
C ALA A 137 22.09 11.94 -31.44
N GLN A 138 23.25 11.80 -30.74
CA GLN A 138 24.20 10.73 -31.02
C GLN A 138 23.65 9.32 -30.70
N LEU A 139 22.93 9.20 -29.58
CA LEU A 139 22.30 7.91 -29.25
C LEU A 139 21.12 7.60 -30.19
N GLY A 140 20.33 8.63 -30.55
CA GLY A 140 19.24 8.48 -31.50
C GLY A 140 19.69 8.00 -32.88
N GLU A 141 20.74 8.61 -33.43
CA GLU A 141 21.38 8.22 -34.69
C GLU A 141 21.89 6.76 -34.62
N PHE A 142 22.63 6.42 -33.58
CA PHE A 142 23.15 5.07 -33.38
C PHE A 142 22.05 4.00 -33.32
N LEU A 143 20.95 4.29 -32.62
CA LEU A 143 19.81 3.36 -32.52
C LEU A 143 19.05 3.21 -33.85
N LEU A 144 18.95 4.28 -34.67
CA LEU A 144 18.35 4.19 -36.00
C LEU A 144 19.19 3.33 -36.94
N ASP A 145 20.53 3.45 -36.88
CA ASP A 145 21.43 2.60 -37.67
C ASP A 145 21.34 1.12 -37.27
N ARG A 146 21.21 0.87 -35.96
CA ARG A 146 21.16 -0.50 -35.43
C ARG A 146 19.80 -1.17 -35.59
N PHE A 147 18.71 -0.39 -35.61
CA PHE A 147 17.31 -0.82 -35.73
C PHE A 147 16.62 -0.08 -36.88
N PRO A 148 16.83 -0.47 -38.15
CA PRO A 148 16.37 0.28 -39.33
C PRO A 148 14.85 0.42 -39.47
N HIS A 149 14.05 -0.38 -38.72
CA HIS A 149 12.60 -0.31 -38.71
C HIS A 149 12.05 0.83 -37.85
N LEU A 150 12.88 1.44 -37.01
CA LEU A 150 12.49 2.51 -36.09
C LEU A 150 12.43 3.87 -36.79
N HIS A 151 11.57 4.74 -36.28
CA HIS A 151 11.61 6.17 -36.56
C HIS A 151 11.53 6.99 -35.27
N VAL A 152 12.01 8.23 -35.30
CA VAL A 152 11.96 9.13 -34.14
C VAL A 152 10.59 9.84 -34.09
N ASP A 153 9.89 9.70 -32.96
CA ASP A 153 8.71 10.50 -32.64
C ASP A 153 8.90 11.18 -31.29
N VAL A 154 9.07 12.50 -31.30
CA VAL A 154 9.30 13.29 -30.09
C VAL A 154 8.02 13.65 -29.32
N ILE A 155 6.85 13.46 -29.96
CA ILE A 155 5.55 13.86 -29.41
C ILE A 155 4.86 12.66 -28.73
N GLN A 156 4.70 11.55 -29.46
CA GLN A 156 4.00 10.35 -29.00
C GLN A 156 4.82 9.07 -29.28
N PRO A 157 6.04 8.94 -28.74
CA PRO A 157 6.85 7.77 -28.95
C PRO A 157 6.24 6.54 -28.26
N GLU A 158 6.33 5.38 -28.90
CA GLU A 158 5.99 4.10 -28.28
C GLU A 158 7.02 3.74 -27.20
N LEU A 159 8.31 4.08 -27.40
CA LEU A 159 9.37 3.86 -26.44
C LEU A 159 10.13 5.15 -26.14
N THR A 160 10.36 5.44 -24.86
CA THR A 160 11.30 6.48 -24.44
C THR A 160 12.55 5.84 -23.85
N VAL A 161 13.66 5.93 -24.55
CA VAL A 161 15.00 5.55 -24.06
C VAL A 161 15.53 6.69 -23.20
N THR A 162 15.76 6.47 -21.91
CA THR A 162 16.27 7.50 -21.01
C THR A 162 17.72 7.20 -20.61
N VAL A 163 18.58 8.22 -20.72
CA VAL A 163 19.96 8.19 -20.24
C VAL A 163 20.12 9.24 -19.13
N GLU A 164 20.53 8.80 -17.95
CA GLU A 164 20.79 9.71 -16.82
C GLU A 164 22.30 9.68 -16.49
N ILE A 165 23.03 10.74 -16.84
CA ILE A 165 24.46 10.90 -16.47
C ILE A 165 24.51 11.46 -15.04
N ARG A 166 25.05 10.66 -14.12
CA ARG A 166 25.17 11.00 -12.70
C ARG A 166 26.59 10.80 -12.21
N ASP A 167 26.85 11.06 -10.93
CA ASP A 167 28.21 11.04 -10.35
C ASP A 167 28.94 9.70 -10.56
N TYR A 168 28.25 8.58 -10.39
CA TYR A 168 28.87 7.24 -10.40
C TYR A 168 28.78 6.49 -11.73
N GLY A 169 28.03 6.98 -12.72
CA GLY A 169 27.87 6.28 -14.00
C GLY A 169 26.81 6.89 -14.90
N ALA A 170 26.62 6.25 -16.04
CA ALA A 170 25.51 6.48 -16.97
C ALA A 170 24.44 5.39 -16.75
N TYR A 171 23.23 5.82 -16.46
CA TYR A 171 22.10 4.93 -16.21
C TYR A 171 21.14 4.96 -17.39
N ILE A 172 20.85 3.79 -17.94
CA ILE A 172 20.01 3.61 -19.13
C ILE A 172 18.79 2.83 -18.72
N HIS A 173 17.62 3.33 -19.07
CA HIS A 173 16.36 2.65 -18.80
C HIS A 173 15.28 3.01 -19.84
N GLY A 174 14.29 2.15 -19.96
CA GLY A 174 13.05 2.38 -20.69
C GLY A 174 12.03 3.21 -19.90
N PRO A 175 10.73 2.96 -20.08
CA PRO A 175 9.67 3.65 -19.36
C PRO A 175 9.78 3.51 -17.85
N GLN A 176 9.46 4.59 -17.13
CA GLN A 176 9.36 4.56 -15.68
C GLN A 176 7.96 4.10 -15.26
N LEU A 177 7.91 3.16 -14.32
CA LEU A 177 6.67 2.67 -13.73
C LEU A 177 6.26 3.54 -12.54
N HIS A 178 4.96 3.64 -12.31
CA HIS A 178 4.42 4.35 -11.15
C HIS A 178 4.44 3.47 -9.91
N GLY A 179 5.01 4.00 -8.82
CA GLY A 179 4.96 3.37 -7.50
C GLY A 179 3.68 3.72 -6.73
N ALA A 180 3.55 3.16 -5.53
CA ALA A 180 2.38 3.36 -4.67
C ALA A 180 2.21 4.80 -4.17
N GLY A 181 3.26 5.64 -4.27
CA GLY A 181 3.26 7.01 -3.76
C GLY A 181 3.15 7.10 -2.24
N GLY A 182 2.66 8.22 -1.72
CA GLY A 182 2.50 8.43 -0.29
C GLY A 182 3.80 8.64 0.47
N ILE A 183 3.81 8.24 1.75
CA ILE A 183 4.98 8.33 2.65
C ILE A 183 5.25 6.98 3.31
N PRO A 184 6.49 6.66 3.70
CA PRO A 184 6.86 5.34 4.22
C PRO A 184 6.10 4.98 5.50
N VAL A 185 5.61 3.74 5.58
CA VAL A 185 4.96 3.20 6.77
C VAL A 185 5.91 3.25 7.98
N GLY A 186 5.36 3.59 9.15
CA GLY A 186 6.10 3.79 10.39
C GLY A 186 6.50 5.25 10.66
N THR A 187 6.23 6.18 9.72
CA THR A 187 6.50 7.62 9.91
C THR A 187 5.29 8.43 10.37
N GLY A 188 4.07 7.88 10.23
CA GLY A 188 2.80 8.52 10.60
C GLY A 188 2.21 8.05 11.93
N GLY A 189 3.00 7.36 12.75
CA GLY A 189 2.51 6.73 13.98
C GLY A 189 1.77 5.41 13.74
N ARG A 190 0.98 4.99 14.73
CA ARG A 190 0.27 3.70 14.72
C ARG A 190 -1.22 3.90 14.94
N ALA A 191 -2.07 3.13 14.24
CA ALA A 191 -3.52 3.18 14.43
C ALA A 191 -4.14 1.78 14.46
N ALA A 192 -5.17 1.61 15.30
CA ALA A 192 -5.99 0.41 15.28
C ALA A 192 -7.05 0.55 14.18
N VAL A 193 -7.10 -0.44 13.28
CA VAL A 193 -7.97 -0.44 12.09
C VAL A 193 -9.00 -1.54 12.23
N LEU A 194 -10.28 -1.17 12.23
CA LEU A 194 -11.39 -2.14 12.23
C LEU A 194 -11.49 -2.78 10.85
N ILE A 195 -11.29 -4.10 10.79
CA ILE A 195 -11.27 -4.86 9.53
C ILE A 195 -12.41 -5.85 9.48
N SER A 196 -13.11 -5.87 8.37
CA SER A 196 -14.16 -6.81 8.00
C SER A 196 -13.84 -7.50 6.66
N GLY A 197 -14.63 -8.49 6.27
CA GLY A 197 -14.55 -9.14 4.96
C GLY A 197 -15.14 -8.32 3.81
N GLY A 198 -15.66 -7.11 4.06
CA GLY A 198 -16.22 -6.21 3.05
C GLY A 198 -15.15 -5.47 2.23
N ILE A 199 -15.63 -4.74 1.21
CA ILE A 199 -14.77 -4.01 0.27
C ILE A 199 -14.08 -2.82 0.94
N ASP A 200 -14.77 -2.14 1.85
CA ASP A 200 -14.38 -0.79 2.32
C ASP A 200 -13.21 -0.82 3.32
N SER A 201 -13.23 -1.76 4.28
CA SER A 201 -12.22 -1.76 5.36
C SER A 201 -10.79 -2.05 4.90
N PRO A 202 -10.50 -2.95 3.92
CA PRO A 202 -9.16 -3.09 3.36
C PRO A 202 -8.69 -1.85 2.60
N VAL A 203 -9.60 -1.16 1.91
CA VAL A 203 -9.30 0.10 1.21
C VAL A 203 -8.98 1.20 2.21
N ALA A 204 -9.73 1.31 3.31
CA ALA A 204 -9.43 2.26 4.38
C ALA A 204 -8.06 1.98 5.03
N ALA A 205 -7.75 0.71 5.30
CA ALA A 205 -6.46 0.28 5.83
C ALA A 205 -5.30 0.68 4.90
N TRP A 206 -5.42 0.39 3.60
CA TRP A 206 -4.42 0.77 2.61
C TRP A 206 -4.28 2.30 2.50
N THR A 207 -5.39 3.02 2.48
CA THR A 207 -5.40 4.48 2.33
C THR A 207 -4.70 5.17 3.49
N ILE A 208 -4.92 4.71 4.73
CA ILE A 208 -4.25 5.30 5.90
C ILE A 208 -2.79 4.87 5.99
N ALA A 209 -2.45 3.62 5.62
CA ALA A 209 -1.07 3.14 5.55
C ALA A 209 -0.23 3.94 4.55
N LYS A 210 -0.83 4.37 3.43
CA LYS A 210 -0.23 5.27 2.44
C LYS A 210 0.18 6.63 3.03
N ARG A 211 -0.37 7.02 4.18
CA ARG A 211 0.02 8.23 4.93
C ARG A 211 1.03 7.93 6.03
N GLY A 212 1.74 6.79 5.92
CA GLY A 212 2.82 6.41 6.82
C GLY A 212 2.39 5.73 8.12
N VAL A 213 1.11 5.45 8.29
CA VAL A 213 0.55 4.86 9.52
C VAL A 213 0.84 3.36 9.57
N GLU A 214 1.38 2.89 10.68
CA GLU A 214 1.53 1.48 11.00
C GLU A 214 0.18 0.91 11.46
N LEU A 215 -0.23 -0.22 10.87
CA LEU A 215 -1.56 -0.79 11.08
C LEU A 215 -1.58 -1.80 12.23
N VAL A 216 -2.61 -1.70 13.06
CA VAL A 216 -3.00 -2.66 14.09
C VAL A 216 -4.41 -3.16 13.76
N PRO A 217 -4.57 -4.19 12.88
CA PRO A 217 -5.89 -4.65 12.49
C PRO A 217 -6.63 -5.36 13.61
N VAL A 218 -7.92 -5.04 13.75
CA VAL A 218 -8.85 -5.61 14.72
C VAL A 218 -10.07 -6.13 13.96
N HIS A 219 -10.34 -7.41 14.09
CA HIS A 219 -11.50 -8.09 13.52
C HIS A 219 -12.40 -8.64 14.63
N PHE A 220 -13.70 -8.49 14.46
CA PHE A 220 -14.71 -9.04 15.37
C PHE A 220 -15.31 -10.29 14.76
N ALA A 221 -15.20 -11.41 15.47
CA ALA A 221 -15.70 -12.72 15.04
C ALA A 221 -16.83 -13.19 15.95
N SER A 222 -17.86 -13.77 15.37
CA SER A 222 -19.05 -14.22 16.12
C SER A 222 -19.39 -15.70 15.84
N PRO A 223 -18.51 -16.64 16.21
CA PRO A 223 -18.82 -18.05 16.12
C PRO A 223 -19.95 -18.41 17.11
N PRO A 224 -20.91 -19.34 16.78
CA PRO A 224 -20.95 -20.12 15.53
C PRO A 224 -21.64 -19.41 14.35
N TYR A 225 -22.08 -18.17 14.51
CA TYR A 225 -22.83 -17.43 13.49
C TYR A 225 -21.96 -17.01 12.31
N THR A 226 -20.68 -16.72 12.52
CA THR A 226 -19.71 -16.50 11.44
C THR A 226 -18.83 -17.73 11.24
N SER A 227 -18.57 -18.08 9.98
CA SER A 227 -17.79 -19.27 9.63
C SER A 227 -16.27 -19.01 9.72
N GLU A 228 -15.49 -20.08 9.84
CA GLU A 228 -14.02 -20.01 9.68
C GLU A 228 -13.59 -19.45 8.31
N ARG A 229 -14.40 -19.66 7.26
CA ARG A 229 -14.17 -19.09 5.93
C ARG A 229 -14.30 -17.57 5.92
N ALA A 230 -15.20 -17.01 6.73
CA ALA A 230 -15.30 -15.55 6.89
C ALA A 230 -14.03 -14.98 7.56
N GLU A 231 -13.50 -15.64 8.56
CA GLU A 231 -12.22 -15.26 9.19
C GLU A 231 -11.05 -15.39 8.20
N GLN A 232 -10.99 -16.51 7.45
CA GLN A 232 -9.94 -16.72 6.45
C GLN A 232 -9.98 -15.64 5.34
N LYS A 233 -11.17 -15.23 4.91
CA LYS A 233 -11.37 -14.12 3.97
C LYS A 233 -10.73 -12.82 4.48
N VAL A 234 -10.90 -12.48 5.75
CA VAL A 234 -10.27 -11.30 6.37
C VAL A 234 -8.74 -11.42 6.39
N ILE A 235 -8.22 -12.60 6.71
CA ILE A 235 -6.78 -12.89 6.68
C ILE A 235 -6.22 -12.68 5.27
N ASP A 236 -6.90 -13.19 4.24
CA ASP A 236 -6.45 -13.08 2.84
C ASP A 236 -6.50 -11.63 2.35
N LEU A 237 -7.51 -10.85 2.76
CA LEU A 237 -7.56 -9.42 2.49
C LEU A 237 -6.39 -8.67 3.12
N LEU A 238 -6.09 -8.99 4.38
CA LEU A 238 -4.96 -8.37 5.09
C LEU A 238 -3.61 -8.76 4.51
N ARG A 239 -3.42 -9.99 4.00
CA ARG A 239 -2.21 -10.39 3.27
C ARG A 239 -1.98 -9.50 2.04
N LYS A 240 -3.05 -9.17 1.31
CA LYS A 240 -2.95 -8.24 0.16
C LYS A 240 -2.59 -6.82 0.59
N VAL A 241 -3.16 -6.33 1.69
CA VAL A 241 -2.78 -5.03 2.27
C VAL A 241 -1.33 -5.06 2.78
N ALA A 242 -0.88 -6.16 3.36
CA ALA A 242 0.47 -6.32 3.90
C ALA A 242 1.57 -6.23 2.82
N ARG A 243 1.26 -6.54 1.56
CA ARG A 243 2.19 -6.30 0.42
C ARG A 243 2.61 -4.83 0.29
N TYR A 244 1.78 -3.91 0.80
CA TYR A 244 2.03 -2.46 0.78
C TYR A 244 2.46 -1.93 2.15
N ALA A 245 1.76 -2.35 3.21
CA ALA A 245 1.90 -1.83 4.56
C ALA A 245 2.97 -2.55 5.40
N GLY A 246 3.51 -3.66 4.88
CA GLY A 246 4.41 -4.54 5.62
C GLY A 246 3.68 -5.52 6.56
N PRO A 247 4.42 -6.39 7.24
CA PRO A 247 3.85 -7.42 8.12
C PRO A 247 3.14 -6.78 9.31
N MET A 248 2.03 -7.40 9.75
CA MET A 248 1.20 -6.91 10.84
C MET A 248 0.63 -8.07 11.66
N THR A 249 0.09 -7.78 12.83
CA THR A 249 -0.58 -8.78 13.68
C THR A 249 -2.06 -8.47 13.78
N LEU A 250 -2.91 -9.32 13.21
CA LEU A 250 -4.36 -9.26 13.34
C LEU A 250 -4.79 -9.68 14.74
N ARG A 251 -5.70 -8.92 15.33
CA ARG A 251 -6.35 -9.22 16.59
C ARG A 251 -7.79 -9.63 16.33
N ILE A 252 -8.15 -10.86 16.65
CA ILE A 252 -9.49 -11.41 16.46
C ILE A 252 -10.19 -11.41 17.81
N VAL A 253 -11.24 -10.62 17.90
CA VAL A 253 -12.04 -10.38 19.11
C VAL A 253 -13.27 -11.29 19.08
N PRO A 254 -13.49 -12.16 20.07
CA PRO A 254 -14.77 -12.90 20.20
C PRO A 254 -15.87 -11.90 20.53
N PHE A 255 -16.93 -11.90 19.75
CA PHE A 255 -17.95 -10.86 19.84
C PHE A 255 -19.37 -11.39 20.01
N THR A 256 -19.58 -12.71 19.94
CA THR A 256 -20.87 -13.39 20.01
C THR A 256 -21.66 -13.02 21.26
N GLU A 257 -21.02 -13.12 22.42
CA GLU A 257 -21.68 -12.86 23.72
C GLU A 257 -22.24 -11.43 23.79
N ILE A 258 -21.47 -10.44 23.33
CA ILE A 258 -21.92 -9.06 23.32
C ILE A 258 -23.15 -8.90 22.43
N GLN A 259 -23.15 -9.51 21.24
CA GLN A 259 -24.29 -9.43 20.33
C GLN A 259 -25.55 -10.10 20.94
N GLU A 260 -25.40 -11.26 21.56
CA GLU A 260 -26.51 -11.95 22.24
C GLU A 260 -27.07 -11.14 23.41
N GLN A 261 -26.21 -10.48 24.17
CA GLN A 261 -26.67 -9.61 25.27
C GLN A 261 -27.40 -8.36 24.74
N ILE A 262 -26.91 -7.76 23.65
CA ILE A 262 -27.60 -6.64 22.98
C ILE A 262 -28.99 -7.08 22.50
N VAL A 263 -29.11 -8.26 21.87
CA VAL A 263 -30.40 -8.79 21.40
C VAL A 263 -31.38 -9.00 22.57
N LYS A 264 -30.88 -9.47 23.73
CA LYS A 264 -31.71 -9.77 24.91
C LYS A 264 -32.16 -8.53 25.68
N GLN A 265 -31.34 -7.50 25.76
CA GLN A 265 -31.53 -6.42 26.73
C GLN A 265 -31.75 -5.05 26.09
N CYS A 266 -31.43 -4.87 24.80
CA CYS A 266 -31.53 -3.56 24.14
C CYS A 266 -32.71 -3.51 23.15
N PRO A 267 -33.22 -2.30 22.84
CA PRO A 267 -34.21 -2.13 21.78
C PRO A 267 -33.70 -2.62 20.43
N GLU A 268 -34.49 -3.45 19.73
CA GLU A 268 -34.12 -4.07 18.45
C GLU A 268 -33.63 -3.03 17.43
N GLU A 269 -34.31 -1.90 17.31
CA GLU A 269 -33.98 -0.81 16.38
C GLU A 269 -32.60 -0.17 16.63
N LEU A 270 -32.05 -0.27 17.84
CA LEU A 270 -30.76 0.27 18.25
C LEU A 270 -29.63 -0.76 18.16
N PHE A 271 -29.93 -2.04 17.85
CA PHE A 271 -28.95 -3.11 17.83
C PHE A 271 -27.66 -2.72 17.10
N THR A 272 -27.77 -2.26 15.85
CA THR A 272 -26.60 -1.95 15.02
C THR A 272 -25.75 -0.82 15.59
N VAL A 273 -26.36 0.24 16.13
CA VAL A 273 -25.60 1.37 16.69
C VAL A 273 -24.94 1.00 18.01
N ILE A 274 -25.62 0.27 18.90
CA ILE A 274 -25.06 -0.20 20.17
C ILE A 274 -23.91 -1.19 19.90
N MET A 275 -24.11 -2.16 19.02
CA MET A 275 -23.09 -3.11 18.60
C MET A 275 -21.81 -2.38 18.15
N ARG A 276 -21.95 -1.38 17.24
CA ARG A 276 -20.81 -0.60 16.75
C ARG A 276 -20.13 0.21 17.85
N ARG A 277 -20.87 0.74 18.81
CA ARG A 277 -20.32 1.42 19.98
C ARG A 277 -19.42 0.49 20.80
N TYR A 278 -19.86 -0.76 21.06
CA TYR A 278 -19.03 -1.77 21.72
C TYR A 278 -17.79 -2.11 20.92
N MET A 279 -17.90 -2.25 19.59
CA MET A 279 -16.73 -2.45 18.73
C MET A 279 -15.73 -1.31 18.87
N MET A 280 -16.18 -0.06 18.89
CA MET A 280 -15.32 1.12 19.06
C MET A 280 -14.67 1.16 20.46
N LYS A 281 -15.41 0.89 21.53
CA LYS A 281 -14.88 0.82 22.90
C LYS A 281 -13.79 -0.25 23.04
N ILE A 282 -14.01 -1.44 22.49
CA ILE A 282 -13.03 -2.54 22.51
C ILE A 282 -11.80 -2.19 21.65
N ALA A 283 -12.01 -1.64 20.45
CA ALA A 283 -10.93 -1.21 19.57
C ALA A 283 -10.07 -0.13 20.22
N GLU A 284 -10.66 0.81 20.97
CA GLU A 284 -9.93 1.81 21.75
C GLU A 284 -9.04 1.19 22.84
N ARG A 285 -9.55 0.18 23.57
CA ARG A 285 -8.74 -0.56 24.56
C ARG A 285 -7.58 -1.31 23.91
N ILE A 286 -7.82 -1.92 22.76
CA ILE A 286 -6.76 -2.59 21.97
C ILE A 286 -5.75 -1.56 21.46
N ALA A 287 -6.20 -0.42 20.98
CA ALA A 287 -5.36 0.68 20.52
C ALA A 287 -4.43 1.18 21.63
N GLN A 288 -4.97 1.43 22.83
CA GLN A 288 -4.20 1.82 24.01
C GLN A 288 -3.12 0.78 24.36
N ARG A 289 -3.48 -0.54 24.42
CA ARG A 289 -2.54 -1.64 24.70
C ARG A 289 -1.45 -1.78 23.64
N SER A 290 -1.72 -1.36 22.40
CA SER A 290 -0.77 -1.43 21.28
C SER A 290 -0.07 -0.10 21.00
N GLN A 291 -0.23 0.91 21.86
CA GLN A 291 0.32 2.26 21.68
C GLN A 291 -0.11 2.90 20.35
N SER A 292 -1.32 2.59 19.89
CA SER A 292 -1.94 3.25 18.76
C SER A 292 -2.54 4.58 19.20
N MET A 293 -2.45 5.58 18.34
CA MET A 293 -2.86 6.95 18.63
C MET A 293 -4.18 7.35 17.97
N ALA A 294 -4.77 6.42 17.18
CA ALA A 294 -6.04 6.65 16.49
C ALA A 294 -6.76 5.33 16.23
N LEU A 295 -8.07 5.40 16.01
CA LEU A 295 -8.85 4.34 15.37
C LEU A 295 -9.07 4.68 13.90
N VAL A 296 -9.25 3.64 13.08
CA VAL A 296 -9.58 3.78 11.65
C VAL A 296 -10.75 2.87 11.32
N THR A 297 -11.75 3.41 10.62
CA THR A 297 -12.90 2.65 10.12
C THR A 297 -13.08 2.85 8.61
N GLY A 298 -13.71 1.88 7.95
CA GLY A 298 -14.02 1.92 6.52
C GLY A 298 -15.38 2.55 6.20
N GLU A 299 -15.89 3.47 7.03
CA GLU A 299 -17.19 4.09 6.83
C GLU A 299 -17.16 5.12 5.68
N SER A 300 -18.21 5.08 4.84
CA SER A 300 -18.55 6.10 3.86
C SER A 300 -19.95 6.66 4.17
N LEU A 301 -20.10 7.98 4.15
CA LEU A 301 -21.33 8.64 4.56
C LEU A 301 -22.50 8.27 3.64
N GLY A 302 -23.60 7.81 4.24
CA GLY A 302 -24.84 7.51 3.50
C GLY A 302 -24.85 6.19 2.73
N GLN A 303 -23.78 5.39 2.81
CA GLN A 303 -23.72 4.13 2.06
C GLN A 303 -24.69 3.05 2.60
N VAL A 304 -24.85 2.98 3.92
CA VAL A 304 -25.80 2.08 4.60
C VAL A 304 -26.50 2.78 5.75
N ALA A 305 -27.57 2.17 6.27
CA ALA A 305 -28.41 2.74 7.35
C ALA A 305 -27.64 3.15 8.61
N SER A 306 -26.55 2.47 8.93
CA SER A 306 -25.67 2.76 10.08
C SER A 306 -24.59 3.81 9.79
N GLN A 307 -24.51 4.35 8.58
CA GLN A 307 -23.51 5.34 8.16
C GLN A 307 -24.11 6.73 7.89
N THR A 308 -25.15 7.08 8.63
CA THR A 308 -25.69 8.44 8.67
C THR A 308 -24.86 9.32 9.63
N ILE A 309 -24.92 10.64 9.47
CA ILE A 309 -24.22 11.58 10.37
C ILE A 309 -24.59 11.31 11.84
N GLN A 310 -25.88 11.05 12.12
CA GLN A 310 -26.36 10.79 13.47
C GLN A 310 -25.81 9.46 14.02
N ALA A 311 -25.82 8.39 13.21
CA ALA A 311 -25.31 7.09 13.64
C ALA A 311 -23.78 7.14 13.86
N ILE A 312 -23.05 7.79 12.98
CA ILE A 312 -21.60 8.03 13.13
C ILE A 312 -21.33 8.86 14.40
N GLY A 313 -22.11 9.91 14.66
CA GLY A 313 -21.95 10.71 15.87
C GLY A 313 -22.20 9.90 17.15
N CYS A 314 -23.17 8.98 17.16
CA CYS A 314 -23.38 8.08 18.29
C CYS A 314 -22.21 7.09 18.48
N THR A 315 -21.59 6.59 17.41
CA THR A 315 -20.43 5.69 17.52
C THR A 315 -19.17 6.46 17.93
N ASP A 316 -18.98 7.70 17.48
CA ASP A 316 -17.86 8.54 17.88
C ASP A 316 -17.89 8.86 19.38
N ALA A 317 -19.05 9.10 19.93
CA ALA A 317 -19.22 9.33 21.36
C ALA A 317 -18.81 8.14 22.26
N ALA A 318 -18.54 6.97 21.66
CA ALA A 318 -18.03 5.80 22.38
C ALA A 318 -16.50 5.82 22.53
N VAL A 319 -15.78 6.63 21.76
CA VAL A 319 -14.31 6.78 21.80
C VAL A 319 -13.97 8.08 22.53
N GLN A 320 -13.11 7.98 23.54
CA GLN A 320 -12.85 9.11 24.44
C GLN A 320 -11.42 9.65 24.40
N THR A 321 -10.44 8.80 24.01
CA THR A 321 -9.02 9.11 24.22
C THR A 321 -8.24 9.37 22.95
N MET A 322 -8.83 9.13 21.78
CA MET A 322 -8.13 9.24 20.50
C MET A 322 -9.07 9.60 19.35
N PRO A 323 -8.55 10.18 18.26
CA PRO A 323 -9.36 10.47 17.06
C PRO A 323 -9.77 9.20 16.32
N VAL A 324 -10.90 9.28 15.59
CA VAL A 324 -11.36 8.25 14.65
C VAL A 324 -11.18 8.77 13.24
N PHE A 325 -10.31 8.12 12.46
CA PHE A 325 -10.10 8.45 11.06
C PHE A 325 -11.02 7.62 10.16
N ARG A 326 -11.64 8.28 9.19
CA ARG A 326 -12.50 7.69 8.17
C ARG A 326 -11.98 8.05 6.78
N PRO A 327 -10.98 7.32 6.28
CA PRO A 327 -10.35 7.69 5.01
C PRO A 327 -11.30 7.71 3.81
N LEU A 328 -12.45 7.04 3.92
CA LEU A 328 -13.41 6.87 2.84
C LEU A 328 -14.68 7.70 3.01
N ILE A 329 -14.74 8.57 4.02
CA ILE A 329 -15.99 9.23 4.44
C ILE A 329 -16.73 9.98 3.33
N GLY A 330 -16.02 10.56 2.37
CA GLY A 330 -16.57 11.31 1.24
C GLY A 330 -16.48 10.59 -0.10
N MET A 331 -16.04 9.32 -0.12
CA MET A 331 -15.92 8.54 -1.35
C MET A 331 -17.23 7.82 -1.67
N ASP A 332 -17.59 7.77 -2.94
CA ASP A 332 -18.66 6.92 -3.40
C ASP A 332 -18.22 5.44 -3.56
N LYS A 333 -19.19 4.56 -3.82
CA LYS A 333 -18.90 3.13 -3.90
C LYS A 333 -17.99 2.76 -5.07
N GLU A 334 -18.11 3.46 -6.19
CA GLU A 334 -17.31 3.20 -7.39
C GLU A 334 -15.85 3.60 -7.17
N GLU A 335 -15.59 4.74 -6.55
CA GLU A 335 -14.24 5.19 -6.19
C GLU A 335 -13.55 4.16 -5.28
N ILE A 336 -14.28 3.63 -4.29
CA ILE A 336 -13.77 2.60 -3.37
C ILE A 336 -13.47 1.29 -4.13
N ILE A 337 -14.35 0.87 -5.03
CA ILE A 337 -14.17 -0.34 -5.86
C ILE A 337 -12.94 -0.21 -6.78
N GLN A 338 -12.71 0.96 -7.38
CA GLN A 338 -11.53 1.20 -8.21
C GLN A 338 -10.23 1.02 -7.40
N ILE A 339 -10.20 1.51 -6.16
CA ILE A 339 -9.05 1.30 -5.27
C ILE A 339 -8.94 -0.19 -4.91
N ALA A 340 -10.05 -0.85 -4.53
CA ALA A 340 -10.07 -2.26 -4.18
C ALA A 340 -9.51 -3.16 -5.31
N ARG A 341 -9.88 -2.87 -6.56
CA ARG A 341 -9.33 -3.56 -7.75
C ARG A 341 -7.83 -3.31 -7.90
N ARG A 342 -7.39 -2.05 -7.78
CA ARG A 342 -5.98 -1.68 -7.88
C ARG A 342 -5.09 -2.38 -6.85
N ILE A 343 -5.59 -2.61 -5.63
CA ILE A 343 -4.86 -3.29 -4.55
C ILE A 343 -5.17 -4.79 -4.45
N ASP A 344 -5.87 -5.33 -5.45
CA ASP A 344 -6.22 -6.75 -5.58
C ASP A 344 -7.12 -7.29 -4.45
N THR A 345 -7.89 -6.45 -3.75
CA THR A 345 -8.78 -6.90 -2.66
C THR A 345 -10.21 -7.18 -3.11
N PHE A 346 -10.63 -6.66 -4.28
CA PHE A 346 -12.03 -6.70 -4.71
C PHE A 346 -12.59 -8.11 -4.81
N GLU A 347 -11.95 -9.00 -5.57
CA GLU A 347 -12.45 -10.37 -5.81
C GLU A 347 -12.52 -11.21 -4.53
N THR A 348 -11.63 -10.96 -3.57
CA THR A 348 -11.70 -11.60 -2.26
C THR A 348 -12.84 -11.02 -1.44
N SER A 349 -13.06 -9.70 -1.48
CA SER A 349 -14.10 -9.01 -0.71
C SER A 349 -15.52 -9.40 -1.08
N ILE A 350 -15.79 -9.75 -2.34
CA ILE A 350 -17.13 -10.12 -2.83
C ILE A 350 -17.48 -11.60 -2.61
N GLN A 351 -16.58 -12.40 -2.04
CA GLN A 351 -16.89 -13.80 -1.70
C GLN A 351 -18.05 -13.88 -0.70
N PRO A 352 -18.97 -14.85 -0.82
CA PRO A 352 -20.23 -14.93 -0.08
C PRO A 352 -20.06 -15.46 1.35
N PHE A 353 -19.15 -14.85 2.13
CA PHE A 353 -18.95 -15.17 3.55
C PHE A 353 -19.32 -13.94 4.38
N GLU A 354 -20.32 -14.09 5.25
CA GLU A 354 -20.91 -13.01 6.02
C GLU A 354 -20.03 -12.59 7.20
N ASP A 355 -19.99 -11.28 7.45
CA ASP A 355 -19.34 -10.67 8.61
C ASP A 355 -20.25 -10.68 9.85
N CYS A 356 -19.69 -10.48 11.03
CA CYS A 356 -20.43 -10.42 12.29
C CYS A 356 -21.52 -9.33 12.30
N CYS A 357 -21.37 -8.27 11.52
CA CYS A 357 -22.31 -7.16 11.46
C CYS A 357 -23.67 -7.50 10.82
N THR A 358 -23.76 -8.60 10.07
CA THR A 358 -24.98 -9.00 9.36
C THR A 358 -25.79 -10.05 10.12
N VAL A 359 -25.20 -10.68 11.14
CA VAL A 359 -25.79 -11.84 11.86
C VAL A 359 -27.12 -11.52 12.54
N PHE A 360 -27.23 -10.38 13.21
CA PHE A 360 -28.42 -9.97 13.97
C PHE A 360 -28.99 -8.64 13.45
N THR A 361 -29.07 -8.48 12.12
CA THR A 361 -29.54 -7.23 11.54
C THR A 361 -31.02 -7.00 11.88
N PRO A 362 -31.40 -5.86 12.48
CA PRO A 362 -32.79 -5.55 12.80
C PRO A 362 -33.61 -5.32 11.53
N LYS A 363 -34.90 -5.68 11.57
CA LYS A 363 -35.81 -5.43 10.44
C LYS A 363 -35.97 -3.95 10.10
N HIS A 364 -35.95 -3.09 11.12
CA HIS A 364 -36.14 -1.64 11.01
C HIS A 364 -35.05 -0.89 11.79
N PRO A 365 -33.79 -0.81 11.28
CA PRO A 365 -32.73 -0.11 11.97
C PRO A 365 -33.01 1.39 12.06
N ARG A 366 -32.73 2.00 13.20
CA ARG A 366 -32.90 3.43 13.39
C ARG A 366 -31.81 4.21 12.68
N THR A 367 -32.14 4.85 11.58
CA THR A 367 -31.19 5.60 10.75
C THR A 367 -30.80 6.97 11.32
N ARG A 368 -31.61 7.51 12.24
CA ARG A 368 -31.36 8.80 12.93
C ARG A 368 -31.41 8.59 14.44
N PRO A 369 -30.44 7.85 15.02
CA PRO A 369 -30.40 7.65 16.46
C PRO A 369 -30.06 8.96 17.18
N ILE A 370 -30.61 9.12 18.38
CA ILE A 370 -30.28 10.21 19.32
C ILE A 370 -29.41 9.61 20.40
N LEU A 371 -28.28 10.23 20.70
CA LEU A 371 -27.26 9.68 21.63
C LEU A 371 -27.86 9.32 23.01
N ASP A 372 -28.66 10.22 23.61
CA ASP A 372 -29.26 9.94 24.91
C ASP A 372 -30.18 8.70 24.91
N TYR A 373 -30.87 8.47 23.80
CA TYR A 373 -31.71 7.27 23.65
C TYR A 373 -30.85 6.01 23.48
N VAL A 374 -29.75 6.10 22.75
CA VAL A 374 -28.79 4.99 22.59
C VAL A 374 -28.16 4.66 23.95
N LEU A 375 -27.71 5.67 24.72
CA LEU A 375 -27.12 5.48 26.05
C LEU A 375 -28.10 4.83 27.03
N LYS A 376 -29.37 5.24 27.01
CA LYS A 376 -30.42 4.57 27.80
C LYS A 376 -30.65 3.14 27.36
N GLY A 377 -30.59 2.87 26.05
CA GLY A 377 -30.79 1.54 25.49
C GLY A 377 -29.65 0.57 25.82
N GLU A 378 -28.42 1.05 26.03
CA GLU A 378 -27.27 0.21 26.41
C GLU A 378 -27.02 0.13 27.92
N ALA A 379 -27.78 0.90 28.73
CA ALA A 379 -27.51 1.06 30.17
C ALA A 379 -27.71 -0.23 31.01
N GLU A 380 -28.51 -1.17 30.54
CA GLU A 380 -28.76 -2.46 31.20
C GLU A 380 -27.64 -3.48 30.96
N LEU A 381 -26.73 -3.21 30.01
CA LEU A 381 -25.61 -4.10 29.72
C LEU A 381 -24.48 -3.89 30.75
N ASP A 382 -23.93 -5.00 31.27
CA ASP A 382 -22.69 -4.93 32.04
C ASP A 382 -21.49 -4.69 31.10
N GLU A 383 -21.31 -3.43 30.72
CA GLU A 383 -20.28 -3.01 29.77
C GLU A 383 -18.88 -3.42 30.20
N ALA A 384 -18.56 -3.23 31.48
CA ALA A 384 -17.22 -3.48 31.98
C ALA A 384 -16.85 -4.98 31.89
N GLU A 385 -17.77 -5.84 32.28
CA GLU A 385 -17.55 -7.28 32.25
C GLU A 385 -17.54 -7.83 30.83
N LEU A 386 -18.48 -7.40 29.97
CA LEU A 386 -18.55 -7.80 28.57
C LEU A 386 -17.28 -7.43 27.78
N ILE A 387 -16.80 -6.21 27.97
CA ILE A 387 -15.55 -5.74 27.33
C ILE A 387 -14.34 -6.52 27.87
N ALA A 388 -14.27 -6.77 29.19
CA ALA A 388 -13.16 -7.51 29.78
C ALA A 388 -13.07 -8.92 29.20
N ARG A 389 -14.19 -9.69 29.15
CA ARG A 389 -14.22 -11.05 28.57
C ARG A 389 -13.85 -11.04 27.08
N ALA A 390 -14.36 -10.08 26.30
CA ALA A 390 -13.99 -9.96 24.89
C ALA A 390 -12.49 -9.70 24.71
N LEU A 391 -11.89 -8.85 25.56
CA LEU A 391 -10.46 -8.55 25.50
C LEU A 391 -9.57 -9.71 25.98
N ASP A 392 -10.03 -10.52 26.91
CA ASP A 392 -9.31 -11.72 27.40
C ASP A 392 -9.33 -12.83 26.35
N GLY A 393 -10.40 -12.91 25.54
CA GLY A 393 -10.53 -13.86 24.46
C GLY A 393 -9.82 -13.49 23.15
N VAL A 394 -9.08 -12.39 23.09
CA VAL A 394 -8.43 -11.92 21.85
C VAL A 394 -7.35 -12.90 21.38
N ARG A 395 -7.54 -13.45 20.18
CA ARG A 395 -6.53 -14.23 19.47
C ARG A 395 -5.66 -13.32 18.58
N ARG A 396 -4.41 -13.73 18.35
CA ARG A 396 -3.46 -13.00 17.49
C ARG A 396 -3.01 -13.88 16.35
N VAL A 397 -3.07 -13.32 15.13
CA VAL A 397 -2.63 -14.00 13.90
C VAL A 397 -1.60 -13.11 13.20
N LYS A 398 -0.43 -13.65 12.90
CA LYS A 398 0.61 -12.96 12.14
C LYS A 398 0.21 -12.92 10.66
N ILE A 399 0.25 -11.75 10.06
CA ILE A 399 -0.05 -11.50 8.65
C ILE A 399 1.22 -11.04 7.95
N GLU A 400 1.59 -11.76 6.91
CA GLU A 400 2.70 -11.45 6.00
C GLU A 400 2.13 -11.30 4.59
N GLY A 401 2.75 -10.42 3.77
CA GLY A 401 2.29 -10.10 2.41
C GLY A 401 3.02 -10.81 1.30
#